data_6c27edd82bdfe61b8c4d4a7f6077d7c8
#
_entry.id   6c27edd82bdfe61b8c4d4a7f6077d7c8
#
_cell.length_a   1.000
_cell.length_b   1.000
_cell.length_c   1.000
_cell.angle_alpha   90.00
_cell.angle_beta   90.00
_cell.angle_gamma   90.00
#
_symmetry.space_group_name_H-M   'P 1'
#
loop_
_entity.id
_entity.type
_entity.pdbx_description
1 polymer ?
#
loop_
_entity_poly.entity_id
_entity_poly.type
_entity_poly.pdbx_seq_one_letter_code
_entity_poly.pdbx_strand_id
1 'polypeptide(L)'
;MRVAVVAGPDPGHSFPAIALCQCFIAAGDRPILLTGSEWLDTARAAGIDAVELAGLDPTAADDDHDAGAKIHQRAARMAVQNLPRLRDLAPDLVVSDVITACGGMAAELLKIPWIELNPHPLYLPSKGLPPVGTGLAPGTGVRGRLRDAVMRALTARSWRAGLRQRAAARAGIGLPARDPGPLRRLIATLPALEVPRPDWPPEAVVVGPLHFEPTEQVLPIPAGSGPVVVVAP
;
A
#
# COMPACT_ATOMS: atom_id res chain seq x y z
N MET A 1 -4.60 20.62 -7.54
CA MET A 1 -4.93 19.40 -8.34
C MET A 1 -6.13 18.68 -7.73
N ARG A 2 -6.82 17.84 -8.51
CA ARG A 2 -7.74 16.81 -7.98
C ARG A 2 -6.95 15.52 -7.83
N VAL A 3 -6.98 14.92 -6.63
CA VAL A 3 -6.20 13.72 -6.31
C VAL A 3 -7.16 12.63 -5.84
N ALA A 4 -7.21 11.49 -6.53
CA ALA A 4 -7.92 10.32 -6.04
C ALA A 4 -6.96 9.47 -5.21
N VAL A 5 -7.26 9.29 -3.92
CA VAL A 5 -6.49 8.44 -3.01
C VAL A 5 -7.27 7.15 -2.79
N VAL A 6 -6.65 6.01 -3.12
CA VAL A 6 -7.28 4.69 -3.07
C VAL A 6 -6.57 3.85 -2.02
N ALA A 7 -7.26 3.52 -0.94
CA ALA A 7 -6.73 2.72 0.17
C ALA A 7 -7.75 1.67 0.63
N GLY A 8 -7.27 0.54 1.12
CA GLY A 8 -8.11 -0.53 1.65
C GLY A 8 -8.77 -0.19 2.99
N PRO A 9 -9.60 -1.11 3.52
CA PRO A 9 -10.36 -0.89 4.74
C PRO A 9 -9.52 -1.00 6.02
N ASP A 10 -8.34 -1.60 5.96
CA ASP A 10 -7.48 -1.78 7.13
C ASP A 10 -7.02 -0.44 7.71
N PRO A 11 -7.12 -0.22 9.03
CA PRO A 11 -6.68 1.03 9.67
C PRO A 11 -5.22 1.39 9.37
N GLY A 12 -4.33 0.37 9.29
CA GLY A 12 -2.92 0.56 8.93
C GLY A 12 -2.69 1.12 7.53
N HIS A 13 -3.69 1.10 6.67
CA HIS A 13 -3.66 1.61 5.29
C HIS A 13 -4.58 2.82 5.10
N SER A 14 -5.77 2.81 5.73
CA SER A 14 -6.74 3.91 5.65
C SER A 14 -6.24 5.17 6.37
N PHE A 15 -5.69 5.04 7.59
CA PHE A 15 -5.25 6.19 8.38
C PHE A 15 -4.09 6.93 7.75
N PRO A 16 -3.03 6.29 7.25
CA PRO A 16 -2.01 6.98 6.46
C PRO A 16 -2.56 7.68 5.21
N ALA A 17 -3.56 7.08 4.55
CA ALA A 17 -4.22 7.68 3.40
C ALA A 17 -5.04 8.92 3.78
N ILE A 18 -5.76 8.89 4.91
CA ILE A 18 -6.47 10.06 5.47
C ILE A 18 -5.48 11.17 5.80
N ALA A 19 -4.39 10.85 6.50
CA ALA A 19 -3.35 11.83 6.83
C ALA A 19 -2.72 12.45 5.57
N LEU A 20 -2.48 11.65 4.54
CA LEU A 20 -1.99 12.15 3.26
C LEU A 20 -3.00 13.09 2.57
N CYS A 21 -4.31 12.78 2.64
CA CYS A 21 -5.35 13.68 2.15
C CYS A 21 -5.31 15.03 2.88
N GLN A 22 -5.12 15.03 4.20
CA GLN A 22 -4.97 16.28 4.96
C GLN A 22 -3.73 17.09 4.51
N CYS A 23 -2.62 16.41 4.18
CA CYS A 23 -1.45 17.07 3.59
C CYS A 23 -1.75 17.71 2.23
N PHE A 24 -2.52 17.04 1.37
CA PHE A 24 -2.97 17.59 0.08
C PHE A 24 -3.87 18.82 0.28
N ILE A 25 -4.82 18.76 1.23
CA ILE A 25 -5.69 19.91 1.54
C ILE A 25 -4.85 21.09 2.02
N ALA A 26 -3.90 20.86 2.92
CA ALA A 26 -2.99 21.90 3.41
C ALA A 26 -2.14 22.52 2.29
N ALA A 27 -1.84 21.76 1.23
CA ALA A 27 -1.15 22.23 0.03
C ALA A 27 -2.08 22.95 -0.98
N GLY A 28 -3.38 23.04 -0.71
CA GLY A 28 -4.37 23.66 -1.60
C GLY A 28 -4.89 22.72 -2.69
N ASP A 29 -4.64 21.44 -2.58
CA ASP A 29 -5.16 20.41 -3.48
C ASP A 29 -6.54 19.91 -3.01
N ARG A 30 -7.22 19.14 -3.86
CA ARG A 30 -8.55 18.58 -3.61
C ARG A 30 -8.49 17.06 -3.65
N PRO A 31 -8.15 16.40 -2.54
CA PRO A 31 -8.16 14.95 -2.46
C PRO A 31 -9.59 14.42 -2.35
N ILE A 32 -9.83 13.23 -2.91
CA ILE A 32 -11.02 12.42 -2.71
C ILE A 32 -10.53 11.03 -2.32
N LEU A 33 -10.94 10.56 -1.14
CA LEU A 33 -10.56 9.24 -0.63
C LEU A 33 -11.55 8.17 -1.11
N LEU A 34 -11.05 7.10 -1.72
CA LEU A 34 -11.79 5.88 -2.01
C LEU A 34 -11.32 4.81 -1.01
N THR A 35 -12.20 4.38 -0.11
CA THR A 35 -11.85 3.44 0.99
C THR A 35 -13.03 2.59 1.43
N GLY A 36 -12.88 1.80 2.49
CA GLY A 36 -13.96 1.02 3.08
C GLY A 36 -15.08 1.91 3.65
N SER A 37 -16.31 1.39 3.62
CA SER A 37 -17.49 2.12 4.10
C SER A 37 -17.38 2.54 5.57
N GLU A 38 -16.68 1.76 6.40
CA GLU A 38 -16.45 2.03 7.82
C GLU A 38 -15.66 3.32 8.12
N TRP A 39 -14.88 3.81 7.14
CA TRP A 39 -14.03 5.01 7.31
C TRP A 39 -14.59 6.27 6.63
N LEU A 40 -15.72 6.18 5.92
CA LEU A 40 -16.25 7.31 5.17
C LEU A 40 -16.62 8.49 6.07
N ASP A 41 -17.31 8.21 7.17
CA ASP A 41 -17.74 9.26 8.09
C ASP A 41 -16.56 9.86 8.86
N THR A 42 -15.58 9.03 9.22
CA THR A 42 -14.33 9.48 9.84
C THR A 42 -13.55 10.41 8.90
N ALA A 43 -13.42 10.04 7.62
CA ALA A 43 -12.74 10.88 6.63
C ALA A 43 -13.49 12.20 6.39
N ARG A 44 -14.82 12.16 6.30
CA ARG A 44 -15.65 13.36 6.12
C ARG A 44 -15.57 14.29 7.33
N ALA A 45 -15.57 13.73 8.56
CA ALA A 45 -15.36 14.51 9.77
C ALA A 45 -13.99 15.20 9.80
N ALA A 46 -12.99 14.59 9.16
CA ALA A 46 -11.66 15.19 8.95
C ALA A 46 -11.60 16.20 7.78
N GLY A 47 -12.74 16.54 7.15
CA GLY A 47 -12.83 17.51 6.06
C GLY A 47 -12.43 16.95 4.68
N ILE A 48 -12.43 15.63 4.51
CA ILE A 48 -12.03 14.95 3.28
C ILE A 48 -13.27 14.43 2.56
N ASP A 49 -13.41 14.73 1.26
CA ASP A 49 -14.38 14.06 0.42
C ASP A 49 -14.05 12.56 0.35
N ALA A 50 -15.02 11.71 0.70
CA ALA A 50 -14.81 10.27 0.75
C ALA A 50 -15.96 9.50 0.11
N VAL A 51 -15.62 8.48 -0.64
CA VAL A 51 -16.55 7.58 -1.33
C VAL A 51 -16.11 6.12 -1.12
N GLU A 52 -17.08 5.23 -1.15
CA GLU A 52 -16.80 3.81 -0.99
C GLU A 52 -16.03 3.24 -2.18
N LEU A 53 -14.99 2.46 -1.88
CA LEU A 53 -14.21 1.71 -2.86
C LEU A 53 -14.97 0.42 -3.22
N ALA A 54 -15.36 0.29 -4.47
CA ALA A 54 -16.10 -0.89 -4.92
C ALA A 54 -15.24 -2.15 -4.96
N GLY A 55 -15.83 -3.29 -4.59
CA GLY A 55 -15.22 -4.63 -4.70
C GLY A 55 -14.38 -5.07 -3.48
N LEU A 56 -14.53 -4.40 -2.35
CA LEU A 56 -13.87 -4.81 -1.09
C LEU A 56 -14.45 -6.10 -0.52
N ASP A 57 -15.72 -6.41 -0.77
CA ASP A 57 -16.31 -7.65 -0.29
C ASP A 57 -15.76 -8.87 -1.04
N PRO A 58 -15.48 -9.97 -0.34
CA PRO A 58 -15.14 -11.24 -0.97
C PRO A 58 -16.25 -11.71 -1.91
N THR A 59 -15.88 -12.30 -3.03
CA THR A 59 -16.81 -12.88 -3.98
C THR A 59 -16.51 -14.35 -4.19
N ALA A 60 -17.48 -15.13 -4.72
CA ALA A 60 -17.27 -16.52 -5.07
C ALA A 60 -16.16 -16.75 -6.13
N ALA A 61 -15.75 -15.69 -6.82
CA ALA A 61 -14.63 -15.74 -7.77
C ALA A 61 -13.26 -15.63 -7.09
N ASP A 62 -13.21 -15.39 -5.78
CA ASP A 62 -11.96 -15.35 -5.04
C ASP A 62 -11.49 -16.77 -4.75
N ASP A 63 -10.35 -17.15 -5.32
CA ASP A 63 -9.74 -18.46 -5.11
C ASP A 63 -9.03 -18.49 -3.75
N ASP A 64 -9.48 -19.36 -2.84
CA ASP A 64 -8.88 -19.52 -1.51
C ASP A 64 -7.66 -20.46 -1.52
N HIS A 65 -7.44 -21.21 -2.61
CA HIS A 65 -6.32 -22.14 -2.74
C HIS A 65 -5.00 -21.47 -3.16
N ASP A 66 -5.05 -20.28 -3.79
CA ASP A 66 -3.87 -19.50 -4.18
C ASP A 66 -4.04 -18.02 -3.77
N ALA A 67 -3.61 -17.70 -2.55
CA ALA A 67 -3.71 -16.35 -2.00
C ALA A 67 -3.02 -15.28 -2.87
N GLY A 68 -1.92 -15.62 -3.55
CA GLY A 68 -1.22 -14.70 -4.43
C GLY A 68 -2.03 -14.39 -5.69
N ALA A 69 -2.60 -15.41 -6.34
CA ALA A 69 -3.48 -15.21 -7.49
C ALA A 69 -4.72 -14.42 -7.12
N LYS A 70 -5.36 -14.77 -5.99
CA LYS A 70 -6.54 -14.10 -5.43
C LYS A 70 -6.33 -12.60 -5.27
N ILE A 71 -5.24 -12.18 -4.62
CA ILE A 71 -4.94 -10.77 -4.39
C ILE A 71 -4.83 -10.01 -5.71
N HIS A 72 -4.11 -10.54 -6.69
CA HIS A 72 -3.92 -9.87 -7.97
C HIS A 72 -5.17 -9.85 -8.84
N GLN A 73 -5.94 -10.95 -8.87
CA GLN A 73 -7.19 -11.03 -9.61
C GLN A 73 -8.25 -10.11 -9.01
N ARG A 74 -8.35 -10.06 -7.68
CA ARG A 74 -9.24 -9.13 -6.97
C ARG A 74 -8.86 -7.68 -7.28
N ALA A 75 -7.58 -7.32 -7.20
CA ALA A 75 -7.14 -5.97 -7.54
C ALA A 75 -7.50 -5.59 -8.99
N ALA A 76 -7.32 -6.50 -9.95
CA ALA A 76 -7.69 -6.27 -11.35
C ALA A 76 -9.22 -6.09 -11.52
N ARG A 77 -10.03 -6.91 -10.86
CA ARG A 77 -11.50 -6.80 -10.86
C ARG A 77 -11.95 -5.46 -10.24
N MET A 78 -11.42 -5.12 -9.07
CA MET A 78 -11.69 -3.85 -8.42
C MET A 78 -11.28 -2.65 -9.28
N ALA A 79 -10.16 -2.74 -9.99
CA ALA A 79 -9.73 -1.69 -10.91
C ALA A 79 -10.82 -1.38 -11.94
N VAL A 80 -11.36 -2.42 -12.58
CA VAL A 80 -12.44 -2.27 -13.59
C VAL A 80 -13.72 -1.72 -12.96
N GLN A 81 -14.11 -2.20 -11.78
CA GLN A 81 -15.32 -1.76 -11.09
C GLN A 81 -15.28 -0.26 -10.71
N ASN A 82 -14.09 0.27 -10.41
CA ASN A 82 -13.92 1.67 -10.02
C ASN A 82 -13.67 2.63 -11.21
N LEU A 83 -13.52 2.13 -12.45
CA LEU A 83 -13.31 2.98 -13.63
C LEU A 83 -14.39 4.04 -13.85
N PRO A 84 -15.71 3.73 -13.78
CA PRO A 84 -16.75 4.75 -13.98
C PRO A 84 -16.57 5.90 -12.98
N ARG A 85 -16.40 5.58 -11.71
CA ARG A 85 -16.22 6.58 -10.64
C ARG A 85 -14.96 7.43 -10.85
N LEU A 86 -13.84 6.82 -11.18
CA LEU A 86 -12.59 7.56 -11.44
C LEU A 86 -12.71 8.45 -12.69
N ARG A 87 -13.46 8.04 -13.71
CA ARG A 87 -13.77 8.90 -14.87
C ARG A 87 -14.58 10.12 -14.48
N ASP A 88 -15.63 9.93 -13.66
CA ASP A 88 -16.49 11.03 -13.21
C ASP A 88 -15.73 12.01 -12.30
N LEU A 89 -14.87 11.49 -11.43
CA LEU A 89 -13.99 12.30 -10.57
C LEU A 89 -12.95 13.07 -11.38
N ALA A 90 -12.53 12.54 -12.52
CA ALA A 90 -11.51 13.08 -13.42
C ALA A 90 -10.28 13.61 -12.65
N PRO A 91 -9.57 12.78 -11.87
CA PRO A 91 -8.42 13.21 -11.08
C PRO A 91 -7.22 13.50 -11.97
N ASP A 92 -6.40 14.46 -11.56
CA ASP A 92 -5.12 14.76 -12.19
C ASP A 92 -4.02 13.76 -11.78
N LEU A 93 -4.19 13.10 -10.62
CA LEU A 93 -3.27 12.14 -10.02
C LEU A 93 -4.05 11.08 -9.24
N VAL A 94 -3.58 9.84 -9.30
CA VAL A 94 -4.06 8.77 -8.42
C VAL A 94 -2.94 8.41 -7.43
N VAL A 95 -3.28 8.31 -6.15
CA VAL A 95 -2.46 7.66 -5.12
C VAL A 95 -3.06 6.29 -4.87
N SER A 96 -2.27 5.23 -5.02
CA SER A 96 -2.70 3.86 -4.76
C SER A 96 -1.94 3.31 -3.57
N ASP A 97 -2.64 2.91 -2.53
CA ASP A 97 -2.00 2.17 -1.45
C ASP A 97 -1.43 0.85 -1.95
N VAL A 98 -0.31 0.41 -1.38
CA VAL A 98 0.49 -0.73 -1.84
C VAL A 98 -0.27 -2.06 -1.88
N ILE A 99 -1.15 -2.31 -0.90
CA ILE A 99 -2.00 -3.52 -0.91
C ILE A 99 -3.29 -3.32 -1.70
N THR A 100 -3.70 -2.08 -1.94
CA THR A 100 -4.90 -1.74 -2.71
C THR A 100 -4.51 -1.41 -4.16
N ALA A 101 -3.77 -2.32 -4.81
CA ALA A 101 -3.16 -2.11 -6.12
C ALA A 101 -4.16 -1.80 -7.27
N CYS A 102 -5.46 -1.92 -7.01
CA CYS A 102 -6.52 -1.58 -7.98
C CYS A 102 -6.47 -0.10 -8.39
N GLY A 103 -6.07 0.81 -7.49
CA GLY A 103 -5.93 2.23 -7.78
C GLY A 103 -4.92 2.50 -8.90
N GLY A 104 -3.72 1.91 -8.80
CA GLY A 104 -2.69 2.01 -9.82
C GLY A 104 -3.12 1.39 -11.15
N MET A 105 -3.74 0.19 -11.14
CA MET A 105 -4.24 -0.46 -12.35
C MET A 105 -5.34 0.37 -13.03
N ALA A 106 -6.27 0.94 -12.26
CA ALA A 106 -7.33 1.81 -12.80
C ALA A 106 -6.75 3.09 -13.40
N ALA A 107 -5.76 3.69 -12.74
CA ALA A 107 -5.05 4.87 -13.25
C ALA A 107 -4.37 4.59 -14.60
N GLU A 108 -3.70 3.44 -14.73
CA GLU A 108 -3.09 3.01 -15.99
C GLU A 108 -4.13 2.82 -17.10
N LEU A 109 -5.28 2.18 -16.81
CA LEU A 109 -6.38 2.02 -17.78
C LEU A 109 -6.92 3.37 -18.26
N LEU A 110 -6.93 4.37 -17.38
CA LEU A 110 -7.39 5.74 -17.68
C LEU A 110 -6.27 6.65 -18.19
N LYS A 111 -5.03 6.17 -18.23
CA LYS A 111 -3.82 6.95 -18.58
C LYS A 111 -3.61 8.17 -17.69
N ILE A 112 -3.95 8.04 -16.41
CA ILE A 112 -3.73 9.05 -15.39
C ILE A 112 -2.40 8.74 -14.68
N PRO A 113 -1.54 9.72 -14.41
CA PRO A 113 -0.33 9.50 -13.60
C PRO A 113 -0.69 8.99 -12.21
N TRP A 114 0.13 8.08 -11.67
CA TRP A 114 -0.11 7.54 -10.34
C TRP A 114 1.17 7.36 -9.52
N ILE A 115 1.00 7.42 -8.20
CA ILE A 115 2.03 7.18 -7.19
C ILE A 115 1.56 6.12 -6.20
N GLU A 116 2.50 5.46 -5.53
CA GLU A 116 2.21 4.42 -4.56
C GLU A 116 2.43 4.92 -3.13
N LEU A 117 1.49 4.65 -2.24
CA LEU A 117 1.64 4.88 -0.80
C LEU A 117 2.00 3.57 -0.11
N ASN A 118 3.14 3.55 0.58
CA ASN A 118 3.61 2.44 1.40
C ASN A 118 3.64 2.91 2.87
N PRO A 119 2.67 2.51 3.70
CA PRO A 119 2.62 2.91 5.12
C PRO A 119 3.56 2.08 6.00
N HIS A 120 4.55 1.45 5.43
CA HIS A 120 5.52 0.57 6.08
C HIS A 120 6.88 0.65 5.35
N PRO A 121 7.97 0.07 5.90
CA PRO A 121 9.24 -0.03 5.22
C PRO A 121 9.13 -0.67 3.84
N LEU A 122 10.03 -0.30 2.94
CA LEU A 122 9.98 -0.75 1.54
C LEU A 122 10.16 -2.27 1.41
N TYR A 123 9.15 -2.97 0.92
CA TYR A 123 9.13 -4.44 0.77
C TYR A 123 9.60 -4.95 -0.59
N LEU A 124 10.31 -4.17 -1.35
CA LEU A 124 10.95 -4.66 -2.57
C LEU A 124 12.19 -5.51 -2.24
N PRO A 125 12.43 -6.61 -2.96
CA PRO A 125 13.65 -7.38 -2.81
C PRO A 125 14.89 -6.54 -3.07
N SER A 126 15.96 -6.80 -2.31
CA SER A 126 17.26 -6.13 -2.47
C SER A 126 18.38 -7.16 -2.56
N LYS A 127 19.39 -6.88 -3.36
CA LYS A 127 20.59 -7.70 -3.46
C LYS A 127 21.43 -7.70 -2.17
N GLY A 128 21.31 -6.65 -1.36
CA GLY A 128 22.05 -6.46 -0.12
C GLY A 128 21.36 -6.96 1.15
N LEU A 129 20.10 -7.38 1.05
CA LEU A 129 19.29 -7.73 2.22
C LEU A 129 18.85 -9.19 2.19
N PRO A 130 18.52 -9.81 3.35
CA PRO A 130 17.77 -11.05 3.39
C PRO A 130 16.39 -10.87 2.74
N PRO A 131 15.69 -11.96 2.41
CA PRO A 131 14.33 -11.85 1.86
C PRO A 131 13.40 -11.10 2.81
N VAL A 132 12.57 -10.24 2.27
CA VAL A 132 11.53 -9.52 3.01
C VAL A 132 10.61 -10.51 3.73
N GLY A 133 10.20 -10.17 4.96
CA GLY A 133 9.31 -10.99 5.78
C GLY A 133 10.01 -12.12 6.56
N THR A 134 11.33 -12.29 6.43
CA THR A 134 12.05 -13.33 7.19
C THR A 134 12.39 -12.92 8.63
N GLY A 135 12.26 -11.65 8.99
CA GLY A 135 12.67 -11.13 10.30
C GLY A 135 14.18 -11.17 10.55
N LEU A 136 14.99 -11.47 9.54
CA LEU A 136 16.44 -11.57 9.66
C LEU A 136 17.09 -10.19 9.51
N ALA A 137 18.00 -9.87 10.42
CA ALA A 137 18.92 -8.76 10.24
C ALA A 137 19.85 -9.00 9.03
N PRO A 138 20.29 -7.95 8.32
CA PRO A 138 21.25 -8.06 7.23
C PRO A 138 22.51 -8.81 7.66
N GLY A 139 22.93 -9.76 6.86
CA GLY A 139 24.07 -10.61 7.17
C GLY A 139 25.39 -9.85 7.12
N THR A 140 26.18 -9.97 8.19
CA THR A 140 27.53 -9.40 8.28
C THR A 140 28.59 -10.42 7.92
N GLY A 141 29.72 -9.97 7.39
CA GLY A 141 30.82 -10.84 6.98
C GLY A 141 30.44 -11.80 5.83
N VAL A 142 31.34 -12.72 5.52
CA VAL A 142 31.16 -13.67 4.40
C VAL A 142 30.01 -14.65 4.69
N ARG A 143 29.96 -15.20 5.91
CA ARG A 143 28.92 -16.19 6.29
C ARG A 143 27.53 -15.59 6.28
N GLY A 144 27.35 -14.38 6.81
CA GLY A 144 26.05 -13.70 6.82
C GLY A 144 25.57 -13.36 5.41
N ARG A 145 26.45 -12.85 4.56
CA ARG A 145 26.13 -12.56 3.16
C ARG A 145 25.79 -13.83 2.36
N LEU A 146 26.49 -14.95 2.64
CA LEU A 146 26.17 -16.23 2.02
C LEU A 146 24.79 -16.73 2.46
N ARG A 147 24.48 -16.67 3.78
CA ARG A 147 23.13 -16.97 4.31
C ARG A 147 22.06 -16.19 3.54
N ASP A 148 22.21 -14.88 3.42
CA ASP A 148 21.22 -14.02 2.77
C ASP A 148 21.07 -14.35 1.27
N ALA A 149 22.18 -14.68 0.60
CA ALA A 149 22.16 -15.11 -0.80
C ALA A 149 21.41 -16.43 -0.99
N VAL A 150 21.67 -17.42 -0.13
CA VAL A 150 20.96 -18.71 -0.14
C VAL A 150 19.46 -18.51 0.12
N MET A 151 19.10 -17.73 1.13
CA MET A 151 17.71 -17.44 1.45
C MET A 151 16.97 -16.74 0.28
N ARG A 152 17.63 -15.76 -0.36
CA ARG A 152 17.07 -15.12 -1.58
C ARG A 152 16.86 -16.12 -2.72
N ALA A 153 17.80 -17.04 -2.92
CA ALA A 153 17.67 -18.08 -3.94
C ALA A 153 16.47 -19.00 -3.67
N LEU A 154 16.28 -19.40 -2.41
CA LEU A 154 15.14 -20.25 -2.00
C LEU A 154 13.78 -19.55 -2.20
N THR A 155 13.69 -18.27 -1.90
CA THR A 155 12.45 -17.50 -2.02
C THR A 155 12.19 -16.96 -3.44
N ALA A 156 13.19 -16.98 -4.32
CA ALA A 156 13.08 -16.43 -5.68
C ALA A 156 12.00 -17.12 -6.54
N ARG A 157 11.68 -18.40 -6.27
CA ARG A 157 10.62 -19.10 -6.99
C ARG A 157 9.24 -18.52 -6.67
N SER A 158 8.95 -18.33 -5.39
CA SER A 158 7.69 -17.72 -4.93
C SER A 158 7.54 -16.29 -5.43
N TRP A 159 8.60 -15.50 -5.34
CA TRP A 159 8.61 -14.15 -5.89
C TRP A 159 8.26 -14.12 -7.39
N ARG A 160 8.92 -14.97 -8.20
CA ARG A 160 8.62 -15.08 -9.64
C ARG A 160 7.20 -15.57 -9.91
N ALA A 161 6.66 -16.45 -9.06
CA ALA A 161 5.26 -16.88 -9.17
C ALA A 161 4.32 -15.68 -8.96
N GLY A 162 4.50 -14.88 -7.91
CA GLY A 162 3.71 -13.67 -7.67
C GLY A 162 3.77 -12.68 -8.83
N LEU A 163 4.96 -12.45 -9.41
CA LEU A 163 5.09 -11.60 -10.59
C LEU A 163 4.31 -12.13 -11.80
N ARG A 164 4.30 -13.45 -12.03
CA ARG A 164 3.51 -14.06 -13.12
C ARG A 164 2.00 -13.91 -12.86
N GLN A 165 1.55 -14.13 -11.63
CA GLN A 165 0.15 -13.95 -11.24
C GLN A 165 -0.31 -12.51 -11.44
N ARG A 166 0.51 -11.54 -11.03
CA ARG A 166 0.26 -10.11 -11.29
C ARG A 166 0.20 -9.80 -12.78
N ALA A 167 1.14 -10.34 -13.56
CA ALA A 167 1.17 -10.15 -15.02
C ALA A 167 -0.09 -10.72 -15.70
N ALA A 168 -0.54 -11.90 -15.28
CA ALA A 168 -1.77 -12.52 -15.80
C ALA A 168 -3.02 -11.70 -15.44
N ALA A 169 -3.13 -11.25 -14.19
CA ALA A 169 -4.26 -10.42 -13.75
C ALA A 169 -4.33 -9.09 -14.51
N ARG A 170 -3.19 -8.42 -14.74
CA ARG A 170 -3.09 -7.21 -15.56
C ARG A 170 -3.53 -7.45 -17.00
N ALA A 171 -3.01 -8.51 -17.63
CA ALA A 171 -3.39 -8.86 -19.00
C ALA A 171 -4.89 -9.15 -19.13
N GLY A 172 -5.50 -9.76 -18.11
CA GLY A 172 -6.93 -10.06 -18.06
C GLY A 172 -7.85 -8.82 -18.11
N ILE A 173 -7.34 -7.65 -17.78
CA ILE A 173 -8.08 -6.37 -17.87
C ILE A 173 -7.55 -5.44 -18.97
N GLY A 174 -6.74 -5.95 -19.89
CA GLY A 174 -6.22 -5.20 -21.03
C GLY A 174 -4.99 -4.33 -20.74
N LEU A 175 -4.36 -4.46 -19.58
CA LEU A 175 -3.08 -3.81 -19.28
C LEU A 175 -1.90 -4.63 -19.80
N PRO A 176 -0.75 -4.00 -20.10
CA PRO A 176 0.48 -4.72 -20.38
C PRO A 176 0.84 -5.68 -19.23
N ALA A 177 1.27 -6.89 -19.55
CA ALA A 177 1.71 -7.89 -18.57
C ALA A 177 2.88 -7.37 -17.70
N ARG A 178 3.80 -6.61 -18.30
CA ARG A 178 4.86 -5.91 -17.56
C ARG A 178 4.25 -4.70 -16.85
N ASP A 179 4.39 -4.67 -15.54
CA ASP A 179 4.03 -3.53 -14.73
C ASP A 179 5.06 -2.41 -14.90
N PRO A 180 4.67 -1.19 -15.32
CA PRO A 180 5.59 -0.06 -15.42
C PRO A 180 6.03 0.46 -14.05
N GLY A 181 5.26 0.18 -13.01
CA GLY A 181 5.42 0.76 -11.67
C GLY A 181 4.85 2.19 -11.56
N PRO A 182 4.82 2.72 -10.34
CA PRO A 182 4.39 4.09 -10.07
C PRO A 182 5.44 5.12 -10.47
N LEU A 183 5.03 6.37 -10.67
CA LEU A 183 5.95 7.50 -10.84
C LEU A 183 6.81 7.77 -9.61
N ARG A 184 6.25 7.57 -8.42
CA ARG A 184 6.91 7.69 -7.11
C ARG A 184 6.32 6.69 -6.13
N ARG A 185 7.14 6.29 -5.15
CA ARG A 185 6.74 5.51 -3.97
C ARG A 185 6.95 6.35 -2.73
N LEU A 186 5.89 6.68 -2.04
CA LEU A 186 5.93 7.37 -0.76
C LEU A 186 6.08 6.33 0.34
N ILE A 187 7.23 6.29 0.99
CA ILE A 187 7.50 5.37 2.09
C ILE A 187 7.19 6.10 3.40
N ALA A 188 5.98 5.87 3.91
CA ALA A 188 5.44 6.57 5.06
C ALA A 188 5.80 5.85 6.37
N THR A 189 7.09 5.80 6.68
CA THR A 189 7.64 5.18 7.88
C THR A 189 8.67 6.09 8.55
N LEU A 190 9.03 5.76 9.79
CA LEU A 190 10.15 6.41 10.44
C LEU A 190 11.45 6.08 9.68
N PRO A 191 12.27 7.08 9.32
CA PRO A 191 13.52 6.84 8.61
C PRO A 191 14.44 5.82 9.29
N ALA A 192 14.41 5.77 10.63
CA ALA A 192 15.20 4.83 11.42
C ALA A 192 14.75 3.36 11.30
N LEU A 193 13.53 3.11 10.80
CA LEU A 193 13.02 1.75 10.56
C LEU A 193 13.33 1.26 9.14
N GLU A 194 13.76 2.16 8.25
CA GLU A 194 14.13 1.76 6.90
C GLU A 194 15.55 1.21 6.89
N VAL A 195 15.72 0.04 6.28
CA VAL A 195 17.03 -0.63 6.22
C VAL A 195 17.80 -0.13 4.99
N PRO A 196 19.02 0.43 5.18
CA PRO A 196 19.85 0.84 4.06
C PRO A 196 20.11 -0.31 3.08
N ARG A 197 19.87 -0.06 1.81
CA ARG A 197 20.07 -1.04 0.71
C ARG A 197 20.87 -0.42 -0.44
N PRO A 198 21.74 -1.20 -1.11
CA PRO A 198 22.59 -0.67 -2.18
C PRO A 198 21.81 -0.37 -3.49
N ASP A 199 20.64 -0.96 -3.63
CA ASP A 199 19.75 -0.88 -4.79
C ASP A 199 18.44 -0.17 -4.44
N TRP A 200 18.54 0.99 -3.72
CA TRP A 200 17.40 1.83 -3.43
C TRP A 200 16.74 2.31 -4.73
N PRO A 201 15.42 2.08 -4.92
CA PRO A 201 14.76 2.50 -6.13
C PRO A 201 14.73 4.05 -6.24
N PRO A 202 15.08 4.62 -7.39
CA PRO A 202 15.15 6.08 -7.56
C PRO A 202 13.77 6.76 -7.44
N GLU A 203 12.69 6.02 -7.65
CA GLU A 203 11.32 6.49 -7.47
C GLU A 203 10.87 6.49 -6.01
N ALA A 204 11.57 5.82 -5.09
CA ALA A 204 11.18 5.69 -3.70
C ALA A 204 11.72 6.84 -2.84
N VAL A 205 10.84 7.45 -2.04
CA VAL A 205 11.16 8.56 -1.14
C VAL A 205 10.58 8.26 0.23
N VAL A 206 11.39 8.35 1.28
CA VAL A 206 10.91 8.27 2.67
C VAL A 206 10.33 9.62 3.04
N VAL A 207 9.02 9.65 3.33
CA VAL A 207 8.27 10.87 3.62
C VAL A 207 7.99 11.06 5.12
N GLY A 208 8.39 10.11 5.93
CA GLY A 208 8.05 10.09 7.35
C GLY A 208 6.68 9.47 7.63
N PRO A 209 6.36 9.22 8.89
CA PRO A 209 5.09 8.62 9.27
C PRO A 209 3.93 9.57 8.98
N LEU A 210 2.86 9.03 8.43
CA LEU A 210 1.59 9.72 8.22
C LEU A 210 0.65 9.33 9.37
N HIS A 211 0.44 10.24 10.29
CA HIS A 211 -0.39 10.01 11.47
C HIS A 211 -1.77 10.62 11.29
N PHE A 212 -2.78 9.82 11.56
CA PHE A 212 -4.15 10.25 11.72
C PHE A 212 -4.70 9.67 13.01
N GLU A 213 -5.29 10.51 13.86
CA GLU A 213 -5.93 10.12 15.12
C GLU A 213 -7.45 10.15 14.93
N PRO A 214 -8.13 8.99 14.91
CA PRO A 214 -9.57 8.92 14.65
C PRO A 214 -10.43 9.31 15.87
N THR A 215 -9.83 9.50 17.04
CA THR A 215 -10.54 9.79 18.29
C THR A 215 -9.73 10.69 19.20
N GLU A 216 -10.42 11.52 19.97
CA GLU A 216 -9.82 12.30 21.06
C GLU A 216 -9.83 11.54 22.40
N GLN A 217 -10.28 10.29 22.41
CA GLN A 217 -10.32 9.50 23.63
C GLN A 217 -8.92 9.15 24.11
N VAL A 218 -8.66 9.48 25.37
CA VAL A 218 -7.41 9.13 26.04
C VAL A 218 -7.59 7.80 26.75
N LEU A 219 -6.73 6.83 26.42
CA LEU A 219 -6.70 5.55 27.13
C LEU A 219 -6.25 5.80 28.58
N PRO A 220 -7.10 5.50 29.60
CA PRO A 220 -6.70 5.65 30.99
C PRO A 220 -5.61 4.60 31.31
N ILE A 221 -4.47 5.10 31.77
CA ILE A 221 -3.40 4.22 32.25
C ILE A 221 -3.84 3.68 33.63
N PRO A 222 -3.84 2.35 33.86
CA PRO A 222 -4.19 1.78 35.14
C PRO A 222 -3.29 2.34 36.27
N ALA A 223 -3.91 2.69 37.40
CA ALA A 223 -3.18 3.11 38.58
C ALA A 223 -2.36 1.94 39.15
N GLY A 224 -1.10 2.19 39.53
CA GLY A 224 -0.22 1.18 40.12
C GLY A 224 1.24 1.50 39.94
N SER A 225 2.12 0.78 40.66
CA SER A 225 3.58 0.90 40.56
C SER A 225 4.21 -0.19 39.67
N GLY A 226 3.40 -1.09 39.10
CA GLY A 226 3.88 -2.14 38.20
C GLY A 226 4.17 -1.63 36.80
N PRO A 227 4.89 -2.40 35.96
CA PRO A 227 5.12 -2.05 34.56
C PRO A 227 3.78 -2.04 33.80
N VAL A 228 3.60 -1.01 32.95
CA VAL A 228 2.45 -0.93 32.05
C VAL A 228 2.85 -1.58 30.71
N VAL A 229 2.07 -2.56 30.27
CA VAL A 229 2.24 -3.21 28.96
C VAL A 229 1.05 -2.85 28.09
N VAL A 230 1.31 -2.24 26.95
CA VAL A 230 0.30 -1.96 25.92
C VAL A 230 0.38 -3.06 24.88
N VAL A 231 -0.74 -3.72 24.64
CA VAL A 231 -0.89 -4.70 23.55
C VAL A 231 -1.85 -4.10 22.53
N ALA A 232 -1.33 -3.82 21.33
CA ALA A 232 -2.12 -3.40 20.18
C ALA A 232 -2.26 -4.60 19.23
N PRO A 233 -3.50 -5.07 18.93
CA PRO A 233 -3.73 -6.17 18.02
C PRO A 233 -3.37 -5.83 16.57
#